data_f3846ca93f8c774dba2f6acdbeb61328
#
_entry.id   f3846ca93f8c774dba2f6acdbeb61328
#
_cell.length_a   1.000
_cell.length_b   1.000
_cell.length_c   1.000
_cell.angle_alpha   90.00
_cell.angle_beta   90.00
_cell.angle_gamma   90.00
#
_symmetry.space_group_name_H-M   'P 1'
#
loop_
_entity.id
_entity.type
_entity.pdbx_description
1 polymer ?
#
loop_
_entity_poly.entity_id
_entity_poly.type
_entity_poly.pdbx_seq_one_letter_code
_entity_poly.pdbx_strand_id
1 'polypeptide(L)'
;MEFSDKVVFVTAAAGAGIGQAVARTFAREGATVVLSDQHPERTAKVAADIADETGQEVTGVPLDVREEARIDEVINGVADKYGRLDIVVNNSGINMLAPLYEMPTDTWRQVLDVSLTGPFMVTRRALNVMRDLGTRGAIVNMSSIAGWMRTGEGESHYAAAKAGITGFTRAAAMEAAPYGVRVNAVAPGLAWNPFLGKIYGDEYVEEMARQTPLGRVGQPQDIANAVAFLASDRASFITGEILCVSGGYYLHT
;
A
#
# COMPACT_ATOMS: atom_id res chain seq x y z
N MET A 1 -7.93 -18.11 -12.09
CA MET A 1 -7.29 -17.20 -11.12
C MET A 1 -6.72 -16.03 -11.90
N GLU A 2 -7.02 -14.81 -11.48
CA GLU A 2 -6.73 -13.59 -12.27
C GLU A 2 -5.22 -13.26 -12.32
N PHE A 3 -4.45 -13.69 -11.32
CA PHE A 3 -3.03 -13.37 -11.18
C PHE A 3 -2.11 -14.61 -11.28
N SER A 4 -2.59 -15.68 -11.93
CA SER A 4 -1.72 -16.82 -12.23
C SER A 4 -0.47 -16.36 -13.00
N ASP A 5 0.69 -16.91 -12.66
CA ASP A 5 1.99 -16.55 -13.24
C ASP A 5 2.45 -15.09 -13.00
N LYS A 6 1.82 -14.36 -12.06
CA LYS A 6 2.26 -13.03 -11.66
C LYS A 6 3.08 -13.08 -10.37
N VAL A 7 4.11 -12.24 -10.30
CA VAL A 7 4.91 -12.01 -9.10
C VAL A 7 4.53 -10.66 -8.51
N VAL A 8 4.09 -10.68 -7.26
CA VAL A 8 3.56 -9.51 -6.53
C VAL A 8 4.45 -9.21 -5.33
N PHE A 9 4.87 -7.96 -5.19
CA PHE A 9 5.57 -7.46 -4.01
C PHE A 9 4.69 -6.50 -3.22
N VAL A 10 4.54 -6.75 -1.89
CA VAL A 10 3.69 -5.94 -1.01
C VAL A 10 4.48 -5.48 0.21
N THR A 11 4.57 -4.17 0.44
CA THR A 11 5.26 -3.61 1.61
C THR A 11 4.35 -3.52 2.84
N ALA A 12 4.93 -3.62 4.05
CA ALA A 12 4.25 -3.53 5.35
C ALA A 12 3.02 -4.46 5.45
N ALA A 13 3.19 -5.72 5.05
CA ALA A 13 2.09 -6.67 4.88
C ALA A 13 1.97 -7.72 5.99
N ALA A 14 2.78 -7.65 7.04
CA ALA A 14 2.69 -8.58 8.16
C ALA A 14 1.79 -8.11 9.31
N GLY A 15 1.31 -6.87 9.29
CA GLY A 15 0.29 -6.39 10.23
C GLY A 15 -1.12 -6.86 9.86
N ALA A 16 -2.01 -7.03 10.85
CA ALA A 16 -3.42 -7.40 10.63
C ALA A 16 -4.23 -6.22 10.06
N GLY A 17 -3.95 -5.83 8.83
CA GLY A 17 -4.56 -4.69 8.14
C GLY A 17 -4.59 -4.86 6.62
N ILE A 18 -4.59 -3.73 5.94
CA ILE A 18 -4.74 -3.67 4.47
C ILE A 18 -3.66 -4.49 3.76
N GLY A 19 -2.38 -4.34 4.13
CA GLY A 19 -1.28 -5.04 3.45
C GLY A 19 -1.41 -6.56 3.50
N GLN A 20 -1.80 -7.12 4.67
CA GLN A 20 -2.03 -8.55 4.79
C GLN A 20 -3.24 -9.01 3.96
N ALA A 21 -4.35 -8.23 3.95
CA ALA A 21 -5.51 -8.54 3.12
C ALA A 21 -5.17 -8.50 1.62
N VAL A 22 -4.35 -7.54 1.19
CA VAL A 22 -3.84 -7.44 -0.18
C VAL A 22 -3.02 -8.68 -0.55
N ALA A 23 -2.05 -9.05 0.29
CA ALA A 23 -1.22 -10.24 0.05
C ALA A 23 -2.06 -11.52 -0.06
N ARG A 24 -3.05 -11.71 0.84
CA ARG A 24 -4.00 -12.84 0.77
C ARG A 24 -4.84 -12.82 -0.50
N THR A 25 -5.30 -11.66 -0.92
CA THR A 25 -6.13 -11.53 -2.13
C THR A 25 -5.33 -11.96 -3.36
N PHE A 26 -4.11 -11.47 -3.53
CA PHE A 26 -3.27 -11.88 -4.66
C PHE A 26 -2.93 -13.37 -4.63
N ALA A 27 -2.58 -13.91 -3.46
CA ALA A 27 -2.29 -15.34 -3.33
C ALA A 27 -3.52 -16.21 -3.67
N ARG A 28 -4.71 -15.88 -3.17
CA ARG A 28 -5.97 -16.58 -3.51
C ARG A 28 -6.29 -16.55 -5.00
N GLU A 29 -5.86 -15.49 -5.68
CA GLU A 29 -6.03 -15.32 -7.13
C GLU A 29 -4.86 -15.88 -7.95
N GLY A 30 -3.96 -16.66 -7.31
CA GLY A 30 -2.94 -17.47 -7.99
C GLY A 30 -1.56 -16.83 -8.14
N ALA A 31 -1.34 -15.66 -7.55
CA ALA A 31 -0.04 -15.01 -7.62
C ALA A 31 1.01 -15.66 -6.72
N THR A 32 2.27 -15.62 -7.16
CA THR A 32 3.42 -15.71 -6.26
C THR A 32 3.56 -14.39 -5.51
N VAL A 33 3.56 -14.42 -4.18
CA VAL A 33 3.58 -13.20 -3.36
C VAL A 33 4.86 -13.10 -2.55
N VAL A 34 5.55 -11.97 -2.66
CA VAL A 34 6.60 -11.58 -1.74
C VAL A 34 6.07 -10.45 -0.87
N LEU A 35 5.92 -10.71 0.42
CA LEU A 35 5.47 -9.71 1.37
C LEU A 35 6.62 -9.25 2.26
N SER A 36 6.65 -7.97 2.61
CA SER A 36 7.68 -7.42 3.49
C SER A 36 7.10 -6.67 4.67
N ASP A 37 7.85 -6.64 5.76
CA ASP A 37 7.58 -5.84 6.97
C ASP A 37 8.89 -5.69 7.75
N GLN A 38 8.97 -4.66 8.61
CA GLN A 38 10.16 -4.45 9.46
C GLN A 38 10.32 -5.51 10.58
N HIS A 39 9.33 -6.35 10.84
CA HIS A 39 9.33 -7.36 11.90
C HIS A 39 9.58 -8.77 11.34
N PRO A 40 10.82 -9.32 11.40
CA PRO A 40 11.19 -10.55 10.69
C PRO A 40 10.32 -11.77 11.05
N GLU A 41 10.11 -12.04 12.33
CA GLU A 41 9.35 -13.20 12.80
C GLU A 41 7.89 -13.15 12.36
N ARG A 42 7.27 -11.96 12.50
CA ARG A 42 5.89 -11.75 12.07
C ARG A 42 5.74 -11.88 10.56
N THR A 43 6.72 -11.38 9.82
CA THR A 43 6.77 -11.48 8.36
C THR A 43 6.83 -12.92 7.90
N ALA A 44 7.72 -13.72 8.48
CA ALA A 44 7.85 -15.15 8.18
C ALA A 44 6.56 -15.92 8.53
N LYS A 45 5.99 -15.64 9.71
CA LYS A 45 4.75 -16.29 10.15
C LYS A 45 3.59 -16.00 9.19
N VAL A 46 3.37 -14.73 8.84
CA VAL A 46 2.25 -14.34 7.97
C VAL A 46 2.41 -14.91 6.57
N ALA A 47 3.64 -14.97 6.04
CA ALA A 47 3.91 -15.61 4.76
C ALA A 47 3.55 -17.10 4.78
N ALA A 48 3.95 -17.83 5.83
CA ALA A 48 3.60 -19.24 6.00
C ALA A 48 2.08 -19.44 6.13
N ASP A 49 1.41 -18.64 6.97
CA ASP A 49 -0.05 -18.72 7.15
C ASP A 49 -0.79 -18.51 5.81
N ILE A 50 -0.34 -17.57 4.96
CA ILE A 50 -0.98 -17.32 3.66
C ILE A 50 -0.67 -18.46 2.67
N ALA A 51 0.56 -18.96 2.66
CA ALA A 51 0.93 -20.09 1.81
C ALA A 51 0.10 -21.36 2.14
N ASP A 52 -0.06 -21.66 3.43
CA ASP A 52 -0.87 -22.79 3.91
C ASP A 52 -2.35 -22.64 3.54
N GLU A 53 -2.90 -21.42 3.63
CA GLU A 53 -4.30 -21.16 3.28
C GLU A 53 -4.59 -21.27 1.79
N THR A 54 -3.63 -20.89 0.94
CA THR A 54 -3.90 -20.68 -0.49
C THR A 54 -3.24 -21.73 -1.38
N GLY A 55 -2.27 -22.45 -0.87
CA GLY A 55 -1.43 -23.39 -1.65
C GLY A 55 -0.48 -22.68 -2.63
N GLN A 56 -0.32 -21.34 -2.52
CA GLN A 56 0.56 -20.57 -3.39
C GLN A 56 1.92 -20.32 -2.75
N GLU A 57 2.93 -20.02 -3.58
CA GLU A 57 4.24 -19.60 -3.07
C GLU A 57 4.13 -18.19 -2.48
N VAL A 58 4.36 -18.09 -1.15
CA VAL A 58 4.41 -16.83 -0.43
C VAL A 58 5.71 -16.74 0.36
N THR A 59 6.49 -15.69 0.11
CA THR A 59 7.79 -15.46 0.77
C THR A 59 7.72 -14.20 1.62
N GLY A 60 8.15 -14.28 2.88
CA GLY A 60 8.28 -13.13 3.78
C GLY A 60 9.72 -12.60 3.79
N VAL A 61 9.91 -11.30 3.59
CA VAL A 61 11.23 -10.65 3.57
C VAL A 61 11.25 -9.48 4.56
N PRO A 62 12.18 -9.45 5.53
CA PRO A 62 12.35 -8.28 6.40
C PRO A 62 12.80 -7.05 5.61
N LEU A 63 12.05 -5.96 5.76
CA LEU A 63 12.34 -4.69 5.09
C LEU A 63 11.81 -3.50 5.90
N ASP A 64 12.69 -2.58 6.24
CA ASP A 64 12.34 -1.21 6.58
C ASP A 64 12.40 -0.36 5.31
N VAL A 65 11.29 0.25 4.91
CA VAL A 65 11.21 1.05 3.69
C VAL A 65 12.00 2.37 3.75
N ARG A 66 12.65 2.68 4.87
CA ARG A 66 13.58 3.80 5.02
C ARG A 66 15.01 3.45 4.57
N GLU A 67 15.29 2.16 4.39
CA GLU A 67 16.63 1.65 4.05
C GLU A 67 16.74 1.40 2.54
N GLU A 68 17.17 2.42 1.79
CA GLU A 68 17.25 2.38 0.31
C GLU A 68 18.08 1.19 -0.21
N ALA A 69 19.26 0.95 0.36
CA ALA A 69 20.11 -0.16 -0.06
C ALA A 69 19.42 -1.52 0.15
N ARG A 70 18.62 -1.66 1.24
CA ARG A 70 17.86 -2.86 1.49
C ARG A 70 16.68 -3.02 0.54
N ILE A 71 16.02 -1.94 0.17
CA ILE A 71 14.99 -1.94 -0.90
C ILE A 71 15.57 -2.46 -2.20
N ASP A 72 16.74 -1.95 -2.60
CA ASP A 72 17.42 -2.36 -3.83
C ASP A 72 17.77 -3.85 -3.80
N GLU A 73 18.34 -4.34 -2.71
CA GLU A 73 18.66 -5.75 -2.51
C GLU A 73 17.42 -6.64 -2.61
N VAL A 74 16.34 -6.29 -1.90
CA VAL A 74 15.10 -7.08 -1.86
C VAL A 74 14.44 -7.15 -3.23
N ILE A 75 14.26 -6.01 -3.91
CA ILE A 75 13.58 -5.96 -5.20
C ILE A 75 14.41 -6.66 -6.28
N ASN A 76 15.74 -6.50 -6.26
CA ASN A 76 16.62 -7.27 -7.15
C ASN A 76 16.52 -8.77 -6.88
N GLY A 77 16.55 -9.18 -5.61
CA GLY A 77 16.41 -10.58 -5.23
C GLY A 77 15.09 -11.20 -5.69
N VAL A 78 13.99 -10.43 -5.70
CA VAL A 78 12.72 -10.88 -6.30
C VAL A 78 12.87 -11.08 -7.81
N ALA A 79 13.44 -10.12 -8.51
CA ALA A 79 13.67 -10.20 -9.94
C ALA A 79 14.60 -11.37 -10.32
N ASP A 80 15.68 -11.56 -9.59
CA ASP A 80 16.65 -12.62 -9.82
C ASP A 80 16.04 -14.01 -9.57
N LYS A 81 15.24 -14.15 -8.50
CA LYS A 81 14.61 -15.42 -8.14
C LYS A 81 13.52 -15.85 -9.13
N TYR A 82 12.69 -14.90 -9.56
CA TYR A 82 11.49 -15.22 -10.33
C TYR A 82 11.58 -14.84 -11.82
N GLY A 83 12.63 -14.13 -12.23
CA GLY A 83 12.78 -13.62 -13.60
C GLY A 83 11.78 -12.53 -14.00
N ARG A 84 10.97 -12.04 -13.05
CA ARG A 84 9.93 -11.05 -13.28
C ARG A 84 9.50 -10.34 -11.99
N LEU A 85 8.92 -9.18 -12.14
CA LEU A 85 8.18 -8.45 -11.11
C LEU A 85 7.00 -7.78 -11.81
N ASP A 86 5.77 -8.21 -11.51
CA ASP A 86 4.58 -7.74 -12.24
C ASP A 86 3.81 -6.66 -11.49
N ILE A 87 3.70 -6.81 -10.17
CA ILE A 87 2.87 -5.93 -9.36
C ILE A 87 3.64 -5.51 -8.12
N VAL A 88 3.59 -4.21 -7.82
CA VAL A 88 4.10 -3.67 -6.56
C VAL A 88 3.01 -2.90 -5.84
N VAL A 89 2.82 -3.20 -4.55
CA VAL A 89 1.87 -2.48 -3.69
C VAL A 89 2.64 -1.78 -2.58
N ASN A 90 2.72 -0.47 -2.66
CA ASN A 90 3.30 0.39 -1.64
C ASN A 90 2.26 0.64 -0.54
N ASN A 91 2.19 -0.29 0.42
CA ASN A 91 1.24 -0.21 1.53
C ASN A 91 1.84 0.41 2.80
N SER A 92 3.16 0.60 2.88
CA SER A 92 3.79 1.20 4.07
C SER A 92 3.24 2.59 4.38
N GLY A 93 3.00 2.81 5.67
CA GLY A 93 2.55 4.08 6.19
C GLY A 93 2.33 4.01 7.70
N ILE A 94 2.64 5.11 8.37
CA ILE A 94 2.44 5.28 9.80
C ILE A 94 1.78 6.62 10.07
N ASN A 95 1.04 6.70 11.18
CA ASN A 95 0.56 7.94 11.75
C ASN A 95 0.97 8.01 13.23
N MET A 96 1.42 9.18 13.66
CA MET A 96 1.89 9.45 15.03
C MET A 96 1.28 10.78 15.48
N LEU A 97 0.14 10.74 16.17
CA LEU A 97 -0.59 11.95 16.54
C LEU A 97 0.29 12.91 17.37
N ALA A 98 0.50 14.11 16.86
CA ALA A 98 1.19 15.20 17.54
C ALA A 98 0.64 16.55 17.08
N PRO A 99 0.10 17.40 17.97
CA PRO A 99 -0.36 18.73 17.60
C PRO A 99 0.74 19.50 16.88
N LEU A 100 0.39 20.27 15.83
CA LEU A 100 1.38 20.91 14.96
C LEU A 100 2.37 21.80 15.75
N TYR A 101 1.88 22.51 16.76
CA TYR A 101 2.69 23.42 17.58
C TYR A 101 3.63 22.70 18.58
N GLU A 102 3.43 21.39 18.80
CA GLU A 102 4.28 20.55 19.66
C GLU A 102 5.00 19.45 18.89
N MET A 103 4.76 19.32 17.59
CA MET A 103 5.27 18.23 16.77
C MET A 103 6.81 18.27 16.66
N PRO A 104 7.52 17.24 17.16
CA PRO A 104 8.97 17.14 16.95
C PRO A 104 9.29 16.98 15.45
N THR A 105 10.35 17.66 15.01
CA THR A 105 10.81 17.53 13.61
C THR A 105 11.13 16.08 13.22
N ASP A 106 11.62 15.28 14.15
CA ASP A 106 11.93 13.87 13.89
C ASP A 106 10.67 13.03 13.72
N THR A 107 9.57 13.33 14.43
CA THR A 107 8.25 12.72 14.19
C THR A 107 7.74 13.06 12.80
N TRP A 108 7.84 14.33 12.39
CA TRP A 108 7.52 14.77 11.04
C TRP A 108 8.31 13.98 9.99
N ARG A 109 9.64 13.95 10.11
CA ARG A 109 10.53 13.23 9.19
C ARG A 109 10.19 11.74 9.12
N GLN A 110 10.03 11.09 10.27
CA GLN A 110 9.74 9.66 10.33
C GLN A 110 8.45 9.30 9.60
N VAL A 111 7.39 10.10 9.74
CA VAL A 111 6.13 9.86 9.05
C VAL A 111 6.28 10.07 7.54
N LEU A 112 6.98 11.11 7.10
CA LEU A 112 7.25 11.32 5.68
C LEU A 112 8.15 10.22 5.10
N ASP A 113 9.19 9.80 5.82
CA ASP A 113 10.12 8.78 5.35
C ASP A 113 9.42 7.44 5.11
N VAL A 114 8.54 7.02 6.03
CA VAL A 114 7.81 5.76 5.88
C VAL A 114 6.65 5.88 4.88
N SER A 115 5.92 7.03 4.89
CA SER A 115 4.64 7.14 4.21
C SER A 115 4.72 7.82 2.83
N LEU A 116 5.87 8.40 2.47
CA LEU A 116 6.10 9.08 1.18
C LEU A 116 7.44 8.71 0.56
N THR A 117 8.56 8.92 1.27
CA THR A 117 9.92 8.67 0.73
C THR A 117 10.15 7.19 0.45
N GLY A 118 9.74 6.30 1.37
CA GLY A 118 9.82 4.85 1.17
C GLY A 118 9.06 4.37 -0.07
N PRO A 119 7.77 4.67 -0.24
CA PRO A 119 7.02 4.41 -1.47
C PRO A 119 7.68 4.93 -2.75
N PHE A 120 8.30 6.12 -2.70
CA PHE A 120 9.09 6.64 -3.83
C PHE A 120 10.28 5.72 -4.14
N MET A 121 11.09 5.36 -3.14
CA MET A 121 12.28 4.52 -3.33
C MET A 121 11.91 3.13 -3.88
N VAL A 122 10.87 2.50 -3.31
CA VAL A 122 10.35 1.21 -3.78
C VAL A 122 9.84 1.32 -5.23
N THR A 123 9.05 2.34 -5.55
CA THR A 123 8.52 2.58 -6.91
C THR A 123 9.66 2.76 -7.91
N ARG A 124 10.65 3.60 -7.59
CA ARG A 124 11.82 3.86 -8.45
C ARG A 124 12.57 2.57 -8.76
N ARG A 125 12.85 1.75 -7.74
CA ARG A 125 13.57 0.49 -7.95
C ARG A 125 12.75 -0.51 -8.73
N ALA A 126 11.47 -0.66 -8.39
CA ALA A 126 10.55 -1.55 -9.09
C ALA A 126 10.42 -1.18 -10.59
N LEU A 127 10.26 0.11 -10.88
CA LEU A 127 10.16 0.60 -12.26
C LEU A 127 11.44 0.32 -13.07
N ASN A 128 12.64 0.49 -12.47
CA ASN A 128 13.89 0.13 -13.12
C ASN A 128 13.92 -1.38 -13.45
N VAL A 129 13.57 -2.24 -12.51
CA VAL A 129 13.52 -3.69 -12.71
C VAL A 129 12.50 -4.06 -13.79
N MET A 130 11.27 -3.53 -13.73
CA MET A 130 10.24 -3.79 -14.72
C MET A 130 10.68 -3.36 -16.13
N ARG A 131 11.31 -2.18 -16.24
CA ARG A 131 11.86 -1.67 -17.52
C ARG A 131 12.96 -2.60 -18.07
N ASP A 132 13.92 -2.98 -17.23
CA ASP A 132 15.08 -3.77 -17.64
C ASP A 132 14.69 -5.20 -18.04
N LEU A 133 13.65 -5.76 -17.40
CA LEU A 133 13.06 -7.07 -17.75
C LEU A 133 12.00 -7.00 -18.86
N GLY A 134 11.59 -5.81 -19.30
CA GLY A 134 10.49 -5.62 -20.26
C GLY A 134 9.12 -6.04 -19.69
N THR A 135 8.97 -6.06 -18.37
CA THR A 135 7.71 -6.44 -17.70
C THR A 135 6.71 -5.29 -17.77
N ARG A 136 5.56 -5.53 -18.39
CA ARG A 136 4.43 -4.60 -18.39
C ARG A 136 3.60 -4.85 -17.12
N GLY A 137 3.80 -4.01 -16.11
CA GLY A 137 3.30 -4.25 -14.76
C GLY A 137 2.35 -3.19 -14.22
N ALA A 138 2.05 -3.28 -12.93
CA ALA A 138 1.27 -2.29 -12.21
C ALA A 138 1.87 -1.96 -10.85
N ILE A 139 1.86 -0.68 -10.49
CA ILE A 139 2.25 -0.19 -9.17
C ILE A 139 1.02 0.46 -8.54
N VAL A 140 0.66 0.05 -7.31
CA VAL A 140 -0.46 0.62 -6.57
C VAL A 140 0.06 1.22 -5.26
N ASN A 141 -0.12 2.53 -5.11
CA ASN A 141 0.28 3.27 -3.93
C ASN A 141 -0.89 3.42 -2.94
N MET A 142 -0.61 3.33 -1.64
CA MET A 142 -1.63 3.61 -0.62
C MET A 142 -1.57 5.09 -0.22
N SER A 143 -2.54 5.87 -0.73
CA SER A 143 -2.84 7.21 -0.26
C SER A 143 -3.78 7.14 0.96
N SER A 144 -4.59 8.15 1.17
CA SER A 144 -5.69 8.25 2.15
C SER A 144 -6.58 9.43 1.79
N ILE A 145 -7.84 9.41 2.18
CA ILE A 145 -8.69 10.60 2.15
C ILE A 145 -8.12 11.74 3.00
N ALA A 146 -7.28 11.43 4.00
CA ALA A 146 -6.56 12.43 4.80
C ALA A 146 -5.64 13.36 3.97
N GLY A 147 -5.25 12.95 2.77
CA GLY A 147 -4.51 13.79 1.83
C GLY A 147 -5.37 14.85 1.12
N TRP A 148 -6.70 14.79 1.22
CA TRP A 148 -7.62 15.66 0.49
C TRP A 148 -8.59 16.43 1.38
N MET A 149 -8.91 15.89 2.55
CA MET A 149 -9.91 16.49 3.43
C MET A 149 -9.27 17.05 4.70
N ARG A 150 -10.07 17.77 5.47
CA ARG A 150 -9.69 18.19 6.82
C ARG A 150 -9.50 16.95 7.69
N THR A 151 -8.31 16.81 8.25
CA THR A 151 -7.96 15.78 9.23
C THR A 151 -8.21 16.25 10.66
N GLY A 152 -8.14 15.35 11.61
CA GLY A 152 -8.13 15.67 13.03
C GLY A 152 -6.85 16.40 13.47
N GLU A 153 -6.81 16.81 14.73
CA GLU A 153 -5.62 17.41 15.32
C GLU A 153 -4.46 16.39 15.37
N GLY A 154 -3.26 16.86 15.06
CA GLY A 154 -2.06 16.05 15.17
C GLY A 154 -1.70 15.22 13.93
N GLU A 155 -2.38 15.37 12.81
CA GLU A 155 -2.16 14.56 11.59
C GLU A 155 -1.49 15.32 10.43
N SER A 156 -0.95 16.52 10.67
CA SER A 156 -0.43 17.37 9.59
C SER A 156 0.67 16.70 8.74
N HIS A 157 1.58 15.94 9.35
CA HIS A 157 2.62 15.17 8.65
C HIS A 157 2.01 14.03 7.81
N TYR A 158 1.03 13.32 8.35
CA TYR A 158 0.35 12.22 7.64
C TYR A 158 -0.46 12.75 6.45
N ALA A 159 -1.21 13.82 6.65
CA ALA A 159 -1.93 14.51 5.58
C ALA A 159 -0.99 14.98 4.47
N ALA A 160 0.15 15.60 4.83
CA ALA A 160 1.17 16.02 3.87
C ALA A 160 1.75 14.83 3.10
N ALA A 161 2.09 13.72 3.78
CA ALA A 161 2.59 12.52 3.14
C ALA A 161 1.58 11.92 2.15
N LYS A 162 0.31 11.81 2.55
CA LYS A 162 -0.75 11.20 1.72
C LYS A 162 -1.18 12.09 0.55
N ALA A 163 -1.14 13.42 0.71
CA ALA A 163 -1.26 14.36 -0.40
C ALA A 163 -0.05 14.23 -1.35
N GLY A 164 1.16 14.09 -0.82
CA GLY A 164 2.39 13.85 -1.59
C GLY A 164 2.30 12.57 -2.43
N ILE A 165 1.78 11.47 -1.90
CA ILE A 165 1.54 10.22 -2.66
C ILE A 165 0.62 10.46 -3.85
N THR A 166 -0.40 11.31 -3.72
CA THR A 166 -1.32 11.64 -4.82
C THR A 166 -0.57 12.32 -5.97
N GLY A 167 0.22 13.36 -5.67
CA GLY A 167 1.04 14.05 -6.67
C GLY A 167 2.11 13.13 -7.28
N PHE A 168 2.80 12.37 -6.43
CA PHE A 168 3.82 11.40 -6.85
C PHE A 168 3.24 10.33 -7.80
N THR A 169 2.08 9.76 -7.48
CA THR A 169 1.42 8.75 -8.32
C THR A 169 1.17 9.27 -9.74
N ARG A 170 0.66 10.50 -9.87
CA ARG A 170 0.39 11.11 -11.19
C ARG A 170 1.66 11.33 -11.99
N ALA A 171 2.72 11.84 -11.36
CA ALA A 171 4.01 12.03 -12.02
C ALA A 171 4.64 10.69 -12.44
N ALA A 172 4.70 9.74 -11.52
CA ALA A 172 5.25 8.40 -11.77
C ALA A 172 4.50 7.66 -12.89
N ALA A 173 3.18 7.83 -12.99
CA ALA A 173 2.37 7.24 -14.06
C ALA A 173 2.81 7.71 -15.45
N MET A 174 3.12 9.00 -15.60
CA MET A 174 3.58 9.56 -16.86
C MET A 174 4.97 9.03 -17.27
N GLU A 175 5.85 8.87 -16.27
CA GLU A 175 7.20 8.36 -16.51
C GLU A 175 7.22 6.83 -16.74
N ALA A 176 6.30 6.08 -16.15
CA ALA A 176 6.18 4.63 -16.28
C ALA A 176 5.46 4.18 -17.57
N ALA A 177 4.54 5.00 -18.09
CA ALA A 177 3.70 4.66 -19.24
C ALA A 177 4.48 4.25 -20.51
N PRO A 178 5.62 4.88 -20.89
CA PRO A 178 6.41 4.44 -22.05
C PRO A 178 6.92 2.99 -21.95
N TYR A 179 7.03 2.46 -20.75
CA TYR A 179 7.46 1.07 -20.49
C TYR A 179 6.27 0.11 -20.32
N GLY A 180 5.04 0.60 -20.50
CA GLY A 180 3.83 -0.17 -20.33
C GLY A 180 3.50 -0.51 -18.86
N VAL A 181 4.08 0.21 -17.90
CA VAL A 181 3.80 0.10 -16.47
C VAL A 181 2.74 1.13 -16.09
N ARG A 182 1.70 0.68 -15.39
CA ARG A 182 0.64 1.56 -14.85
C ARG A 182 0.94 1.89 -13.38
N VAL A 183 0.73 3.13 -12.98
CA VAL A 183 0.90 3.57 -11.60
C VAL A 183 -0.37 4.25 -11.14
N ASN A 184 -1.03 3.69 -10.13
CA ASN A 184 -2.27 4.21 -9.56
C ASN A 184 -2.17 4.27 -8.04
N ALA A 185 -3.14 4.88 -7.39
CA ALA A 185 -3.25 4.83 -5.94
C ALA A 185 -4.68 4.49 -5.49
N VAL A 186 -4.78 3.93 -4.29
CA VAL A 186 -6.03 3.82 -3.54
C VAL A 186 -5.98 4.81 -2.39
N ALA A 187 -7.08 5.54 -2.16
CA ALA A 187 -7.26 6.43 -1.03
C ALA A 187 -8.37 5.89 -0.11
N PRO A 188 -8.03 5.09 0.89
CA PRO A 188 -9.00 4.58 1.85
C PRO A 188 -9.60 5.69 2.71
N GLY A 189 -10.88 5.52 3.09
CA GLY A 189 -11.44 6.08 4.29
C GLY A 189 -10.95 5.35 5.53
N LEU A 190 -11.69 5.43 6.63
CA LEU A 190 -11.38 4.65 7.82
C LEU A 190 -11.58 3.16 7.51
N ALA A 191 -10.49 2.40 7.45
CA ALA A 191 -10.49 0.94 7.34
C ALA A 191 -10.16 0.32 8.69
N TRP A 192 -11.06 -0.52 9.19
CA TRP A 192 -10.89 -1.14 10.49
C TRP A 192 -9.61 -1.99 10.56
N ASN A 193 -8.90 -1.87 11.68
CA ASN A 193 -7.82 -2.79 12.03
C ASN A 193 -7.69 -2.84 13.57
N PRO A 194 -7.06 -3.88 14.15
CA PRO A 194 -6.95 -4.03 15.61
C PRO A 194 -6.22 -2.90 16.34
N PHE A 195 -5.49 -2.05 15.62
CA PHE A 195 -4.77 -0.92 16.21
C PHE A 195 -5.61 0.35 16.29
N LEU A 196 -6.66 0.49 15.48
CA LEU A 196 -7.51 1.69 15.48
C LEU A 196 -8.20 1.92 16.82
N GLY A 197 -8.74 0.88 17.44
CA GLY A 197 -9.34 0.98 18.76
C GLY A 197 -8.36 1.44 19.85
N LYS A 198 -7.06 1.13 19.68
CA LYS A 198 -6.01 1.60 20.59
C LYS A 198 -5.63 3.07 20.38
N ILE A 199 -5.78 3.58 19.15
CA ILE A 199 -5.41 4.97 18.79
C ILE A 199 -6.60 5.91 19.03
N TYR A 200 -7.80 5.52 18.60
CA TYR A 200 -8.97 6.42 18.56
C TYR A 200 -10.10 6.04 19.51
N GLY A 201 -10.12 4.80 20.05
CA GLY A 201 -11.23 4.27 20.87
C GLY A 201 -12.43 3.80 20.04
N ASP A 202 -13.29 2.97 20.66
CA ASP A 202 -14.44 2.36 19.97
C ASP A 202 -15.52 3.39 19.59
N GLU A 203 -15.72 4.39 20.44
CA GLU A 203 -16.69 5.48 20.23
C GLU A 203 -16.40 6.28 18.94
N TYR A 204 -15.11 6.52 18.64
CA TYR A 204 -14.69 7.14 17.40
C TYR A 204 -15.01 6.28 16.18
N VAL A 205 -14.77 4.96 16.27
CA VAL A 205 -15.06 4.03 15.17
C VAL A 205 -16.55 3.97 14.88
N GLU A 206 -17.40 3.96 15.93
CA GLU A 206 -18.86 3.98 15.79
C GLU A 206 -19.35 5.29 15.18
N GLU A 207 -18.78 6.43 15.57
CA GLU A 207 -19.12 7.74 15.00
C GLU A 207 -18.74 7.79 13.52
N MET A 208 -17.56 7.30 13.15
CA MET A 208 -17.13 7.22 11.76
C MET A 208 -18.05 6.30 10.93
N ALA A 209 -18.54 5.21 11.52
CA ALA A 209 -19.51 4.33 10.86
C ALA A 209 -20.84 5.05 10.61
N ARG A 210 -21.34 5.82 11.59
CA ARG A 210 -22.56 6.64 11.43
C ARG A 210 -22.43 7.71 10.36
N GLN A 211 -21.26 8.33 10.24
CA GLN A 211 -20.98 9.37 9.24
C GLN A 211 -20.71 8.80 7.83
N THR A 212 -20.42 7.50 7.73
CA THR A 212 -20.18 6.86 6.44
C THR A 212 -21.51 6.50 5.78
N PRO A 213 -21.83 6.97 4.55
CA PRO A 213 -23.10 6.68 3.89
C PRO A 213 -23.44 5.18 3.75
N LEU A 214 -22.44 4.30 3.60
CA LEU A 214 -22.65 2.84 3.62
C LEU A 214 -22.88 2.25 5.01
N GLY A 215 -22.96 3.07 6.07
CA GLY A 215 -23.33 2.68 7.44
C GLY A 215 -22.28 1.86 8.19
N ARG A 216 -21.06 1.77 7.71
CA ARG A 216 -19.95 1.05 8.34
C ARG A 216 -18.60 1.66 8.00
N VAL A 217 -17.60 1.41 8.82
CA VAL A 217 -16.20 1.59 8.44
C VAL A 217 -15.77 0.53 7.43
N GLY A 218 -14.77 0.84 6.62
CA GLY A 218 -14.18 -0.09 5.67
C GLY A 218 -13.55 -1.29 6.38
N GLN A 219 -13.50 -2.43 5.69
CA GLN A 219 -12.70 -3.59 6.09
C GLN A 219 -11.43 -3.63 5.23
N PRO A 220 -10.31 -4.22 5.70
CA PRO A 220 -9.10 -4.40 4.90
C PRO A 220 -9.38 -5.02 3.52
N GLN A 221 -10.36 -5.92 3.44
CA GLN A 221 -10.75 -6.57 2.19
C GLN A 221 -11.41 -5.61 1.18
N ASP A 222 -12.15 -4.59 1.65
CA ASP A 222 -12.72 -3.58 0.74
C ASP A 222 -11.61 -2.84 -0.03
N ILE A 223 -10.52 -2.55 0.65
CA ILE A 223 -9.35 -1.89 0.08
C ILE A 223 -8.55 -2.86 -0.80
N ALA A 224 -8.35 -4.10 -0.35
CA ALA A 224 -7.63 -5.12 -1.11
C ALA A 224 -8.30 -5.42 -2.46
N ASN A 225 -9.64 -5.42 -2.52
CA ASN A 225 -10.39 -5.59 -3.76
C ASN A 225 -10.12 -4.46 -4.76
N ALA A 226 -10.05 -3.21 -4.30
CA ALA A 226 -9.73 -2.06 -5.15
C ALA A 226 -8.28 -2.10 -5.64
N VAL A 227 -7.33 -2.51 -4.78
CA VAL A 227 -5.93 -2.70 -5.15
C VAL A 227 -5.81 -3.79 -6.22
N ALA A 228 -6.44 -4.94 -6.04
CA ALA A 228 -6.43 -6.03 -7.00
C ALA A 228 -7.04 -5.58 -8.35
N PHE A 229 -8.16 -4.86 -8.34
CA PHE A 229 -8.75 -4.29 -9.56
C PHE A 229 -7.76 -3.38 -10.30
N LEU A 230 -7.14 -2.41 -9.62
CA LEU A 230 -6.18 -1.49 -10.24
C LEU A 230 -4.92 -2.20 -10.75
N ALA A 231 -4.51 -3.29 -10.11
CA ALA A 231 -3.37 -4.09 -10.53
C ALA A 231 -3.68 -5.01 -11.73
N SER A 232 -4.95 -5.37 -11.95
CA SER A 232 -5.39 -6.34 -12.96
C SER A 232 -5.47 -5.74 -14.37
N ASP A 233 -5.61 -6.62 -15.38
CA ASP A 233 -5.81 -6.24 -16.78
C ASP A 233 -7.16 -5.55 -17.02
N ARG A 234 -8.13 -5.70 -16.10
CA ARG A 234 -9.41 -4.95 -16.14
C ARG A 234 -9.20 -3.44 -16.02
N ALA A 235 -8.09 -3.02 -15.39
CA ALA A 235 -7.69 -1.63 -15.30
C ALA A 235 -6.63 -1.23 -16.35
N SER A 236 -6.55 -1.93 -17.48
CA SER A 236 -5.50 -1.73 -18.50
C SER A 236 -5.46 -0.33 -19.11
N PHE A 237 -6.54 0.43 -19.01
CA PHE A 237 -6.62 1.83 -19.50
C PHE A 237 -6.69 2.85 -18.35
N ILE A 238 -6.27 2.45 -17.15
CA ILE A 238 -6.26 3.31 -15.95
C ILE A 238 -4.81 3.48 -15.47
N THR A 239 -4.30 4.72 -15.51
CA THR A 239 -3.00 5.09 -14.93
C THR A 239 -3.04 6.54 -14.44
N GLY A 240 -2.34 6.85 -13.36
CA GLY A 240 -2.37 8.16 -12.71
C GLY A 240 -3.62 8.43 -11.86
N GLU A 241 -4.49 7.44 -11.71
CA GLU A 241 -5.76 7.57 -10.97
C GLU A 241 -5.56 7.34 -9.47
N ILE A 242 -6.35 8.06 -8.68
CA ILE A 242 -6.41 7.88 -7.23
C ILE A 242 -7.85 7.46 -6.88
N LEU A 243 -8.04 6.16 -6.73
CA LEU A 243 -9.35 5.58 -6.45
C LEU A 243 -9.73 5.74 -4.97
N CYS A 244 -10.76 6.54 -4.70
CA CYS A 244 -11.29 6.70 -3.35
C CYS A 244 -12.12 5.49 -2.94
N VAL A 245 -11.78 4.89 -1.79
CA VAL A 245 -12.50 3.75 -1.20
C VAL A 245 -12.90 4.10 0.23
N SER A 246 -13.97 4.90 0.38
CA SER A 246 -14.35 5.51 1.66
C SER A 246 -15.80 5.23 2.09
N GLY A 247 -16.54 4.39 1.35
CA GLY A 247 -17.96 4.15 1.63
C GLY A 247 -18.85 5.39 1.47
N GLY A 248 -18.37 6.39 0.70
CA GLY A 248 -19.05 7.67 0.50
C GLY A 248 -18.72 8.73 1.56
N TYR A 249 -17.87 8.42 2.54
CA TYR A 249 -17.44 9.39 3.56
C TYR A 249 -16.75 10.62 2.95
N TYR A 250 -15.95 10.41 1.92
CA TYR A 250 -15.35 11.46 1.11
C TYR A 250 -15.80 11.31 -0.34
N LEU A 251 -16.28 12.40 -0.93
CA LEU A 251 -16.60 12.48 -2.36
C LEU A 251 -15.62 13.43 -3.03
N HIS A 252 -14.90 12.92 -4.00
CA HIS A 252 -13.98 13.72 -4.81
C HIS A 252 -14.79 14.53 -5.82
N THR A 253 -14.65 15.85 -5.77
CA THR A 253 -15.26 16.80 -6.74
C THR A 253 -14.23 17.30 -7.72
#